data_d8fe05517ca2cf7442575af29b0e8b47
#
_entry.id   d8fe05517ca2cf7442575af29b0e8b47
#
_cell.length_a   1.000
_cell.length_b   1.000
_cell.length_c   1.000
_cell.angle_alpha   90.00
_cell.angle_beta   90.00
_cell.angle_gamma   90.00
#
_symmetry.space_group_name_H-M   'P 1'
#
loop_
_entity.id
_entity.type
_entity.pdbx_description
1 polymer ?
#
loop_
_entity_poly.entity_id
_entity_poly.type
_entity_poly.pdbx_seq_one_letter_code
_entity_poly.pdbx_strand_id
1 'polypeptide(L)'
;MKKTKNKCIQFVSDTLVQQIIEGRKTASVVTLGEVDVADGDYDDPLVVGEYYDVYDNSLVVRATIRIVGMELCRWEEIPERLWRGETNTSADEFRHDHLDYFEN
;
A
#
# COMPACT_ATOMS: atom_id res chain seq x y z
N MET A 1 -3.50 -30.63 -6.96
CA MET A 1 -3.25 -29.84 -5.76
C MET A 1 -4.06 -28.56 -5.81
N LYS A 2 -4.71 -28.23 -4.71
CA LYS A 2 -5.54 -27.03 -4.65
C LYS A 2 -4.67 -25.79 -4.48
N LYS A 3 -4.81 -24.83 -5.40
CA LYS A 3 -4.06 -23.59 -5.35
C LYS A 3 -4.65 -22.65 -4.28
N THR A 4 -3.80 -22.15 -3.39
CA THR A 4 -4.22 -21.18 -2.38
C THR A 4 -4.49 -19.84 -3.03
N LYS A 5 -5.62 -19.25 -2.71
CA LYS A 5 -5.96 -17.92 -3.20
C LYS A 5 -5.10 -16.86 -2.51
N ASN A 6 -4.58 -15.90 -3.28
CA ASN A 6 -3.86 -14.77 -2.72
C ASN A 6 -4.80 -13.88 -1.91
N LYS A 7 -4.23 -13.14 -0.96
CA LYS A 7 -4.95 -12.08 -0.27
C LYS A 7 -5.24 -10.94 -1.23
N CYS A 8 -6.08 -10.01 -0.81
CA CYS A 8 -6.53 -8.90 -1.64
C CYS A 8 -6.10 -7.56 -1.05
N ILE A 9 -5.77 -6.63 -1.93
CA ILE A 9 -5.57 -5.23 -1.58
C ILE A 9 -6.12 -4.34 -2.69
N GLN A 10 -6.82 -3.26 -2.34
CA GLN A 10 -7.36 -2.33 -3.31
C GLN A 10 -6.79 -0.94 -3.07
N PHE A 11 -6.41 -0.27 -4.14
CA PHE A 11 -5.98 1.13 -4.08
C PHE A 11 -7.08 2.03 -4.61
N VAL A 12 -7.22 3.19 -3.99
CA VAL A 12 -8.30 4.14 -4.30
C VAL A 12 -8.16 4.81 -5.67
N SER A 13 -7.00 4.67 -6.31
CA SER A 13 -6.69 5.35 -7.56
C SER A 13 -6.03 4.39 -8.54
N ASP A 14 -6.53 4.38 -9.78
CA ASP A 14 -5.92 3.59 -10.84
C ASP A 14 -4.51 4.11 -11.20
N THR A 15 -4.22 5.38 -10.91
CA THR A 15 -2.88 5.94 -11.06
C THR A 15 -1.89 5.22 -10.13
N LEU A 16 -2.28 4.95 -8.88
CA LEU A 16 -1.43 4.21 -7.95
C LEU A 16 -1.19 2.78 -8.44
N VAL A 17 -2.23 2.14 -8.96
CA VAL A 17 -2.10 0.79 -9.54
C VAL A 17 -1.11 0.80 -10.70
N GLN A 18 -1.20 1.78 -11.58
CA GLN A 18 -0.28 1.90 -12.72
C GLN A 18 1.16 2.13 -12.25
N GLN A 19 1.37 2.91 -11.21
CA GLN A 19 2.71 3.11 -10.63
C GLN A 19 3.29 1.81 -10.08
N ILE A 20 2.46 0.95 -9.51
CA ILE A 20 2.88 -0.38 -9.04
C ILE A 20 3.30 -1.24 -10.23
N ILE A 21 2.51 -1.27 -11.29
CA ILE A 21 2.80 -2.05 -12.50
C ILE A 21 4.12 -1.61 -13.12
N GLU A 22 4.38 -0.31 -13.15
CA GLU A 22 5.61 0.26 -13.71
C GLU A 22 6.83 0.11 -12.79
N GLY A 23 6.64 -0.35 -11.57
CA GLY A 23 7.72 -0.52 -10.61
C GLY A 23 8.17 0.76 -9.91
N ARG A 24 7.44 1.87 -10.09
CA ARG A 24 7.76 3.14 -9.45
C ARG A 24 7.25 3.21 -8.02
N LYS A 25 6.05 2.66 -7.75
CA LYS A 25 5.52 2.59 -6.40
C LYS A 25 5.93 1.26 -5.77
N THR A 26 6.77 1.33 -4.76
CA THR A 26 7.31 0.16 -4.07
C THR A 26 7.03 0.16 -2.57
N ALA A 27 6.33 1.16 -2.06
CA ALA A 27 5.96 1.26 -0.65
C ALA A 27 4.57 1.86 -0.50
N SER A 28 3.95 1.60 0.63
CA SER A 28 2.67 2.19 1.01
C SER A 28 2.65 2.41 2.52
N VAL A 29 1.70 3.20 2.99
CA VAL A 29 1.57 3.54 4.39
C VAL A 29 0.15 3.30 4.88
N VAL A 30 0.02 2.84 6.11
CA VAL A 30 -1.26 2.72 6.80
C VAL A 30 -1.07 3.21 8.24
N THR A 31 -2.17 3.53 8.91
CA THR A 31 -2.12 3.81 10.34
C THR A 31 -1.87 2.52 11.10
N LEU A 32 -1.23 2.62 12.28
CA LEU A 32 -0.89 1.44 13.07
C LEU A 32 -2.12 0.58 13.39
N GLY A 33 -3.25 1.20 13.63
CA GLY A 33 -4.48 0.47 13.97
C GLY A 33 -5.12 -0.28 12.81
N GLU A 34 -4.69 -0.03 11.57
CA GLU A 34 -5.28 -0.64 10.38
C GLU A 34 -4.46 -1.80 9.80
N VAL A 35 -3.27 -2.05 10.34
CA VAL A 35 -2.33 -3.02 9.76
C VAL A 35 -2.93 -4.43 9.69
N ASP A 36 -3.58 -4.86 10.75
CA ASP A 36 -4.09 -6.23 10.86
C ASP A 36 -5.62 -6.31 10.84
N VAL A 37 -6.26 -5.31 10.21
CA VAL A 37 -7.72 -5.25 10.09
C VAL A 37 -8.11 -5.32 8.62
N ALA A 38 -9.06 -6.20 8.30
CA ALA A 38 -9.65 -6.22 6.96
C ALA A 38 -10.57 -5.01 6.77
N ASP A 39 -10.54 -4.42 5.59
CA ASP A 39 -11.41 -3.30 5.22
C ASP A 39 -12.19 -3.66 3.98
N GLY A 40 -13.44 -4.10 4.18
CA GLY A 40 -14.29 -4.56 3.10
C GLY A 40 -13.84 -5.91 2.54
N ASP A 41 -14.27 -6.21 1.31
CA ASP A 41 -14.04 -7.49 0.68
C ASP A 41 -12.70 -7.55 -0.08
N TYR A 42 -12.03 -6.43 -0.26
CA TYR A 42 -10.86 -6.33 -1.13
C TYR A 42 -9.60 -5.84 -0.42
N ASP A 43 -9.65 -5.71 0.91
CA ASP A 43 -8.49 -5.31 1.73
C ASP A 43 -8.33 -6.28 2.89
N ASP A 44 -7.43 -7.21 2.74
CA ASP A 44 -7.07 -8.17 3.78
C ASP A 44 -6.02 -7.58 4.74
N PRO A 45 -5.91 -8.11 5.95
CA PRO A 45 -4.84 -7.70 6.86
C PRO A 45 -3.47 -7.81 6.22
N LEU A 46 -2.56 -6.90 6.58
CA LEU A 46 -1.23 -6.82 5.99
C LEU A 46 -0.25 -7.69 6.77
N VAL A 47 0.35 -8.67 6.10
CA VAL A 47 1.27 -9.63 6.70
C VAL A 47 2.52 -9.74 5.84
N VAL A 48 3.69 -9.56 6.47
CA VAL A 48 4.98 -9.69 5.76
C VAL A 48 5.13 -11.11 5.23
N GLY A 49 5.54 -11.21 3.97
CA GLY A 49 5.73 -12.49 3.29
C GLY A 49 4.54 -12.97 2.47
N GLU A 50 3.37 -12.39 2.68
CA GLU A 50 2.17 -12.79 1.96
C GLU A 50 2.05 -12.11 0.60
N TYR A 51 1.35 -12.77 -0.32
CA TYR A 51 1.06 -12.25 -1.65
C TYR A 51 -0.33 -11.64 -1.68
N TYR A 52 -0.47 -10.54 -2.41
CA TYR A 52 -1.73 -9.79 -2.53
C TYR A 52 -2.02 -9.52 -3.99
N ASP A 53 -3.24 -9.87 -4.42
CA ASP A 53 -3.74 -9.42 -5.71
C ASP A 53 -4.20 -7.97 -5.57
N VAL A 54 -3.68 -7.11 -6.43
CA VAL A 54 -3.97 -5.67 -6.42
C VAL A 54 -5.17 -5.39 -7.31
N TYR A 55 -6.24 -4.91 -6.70
CA TYR A 55 -7.48 -4.56 -7.40
C TYR A 55 -7.52 -3.07 -7.71
N ASP A 56 -8.00 -2.74 -8.90
CA ASP A 56 -8.25 -1.36 -9.28
C ASP A 56 -9.67 -0.91 -8.86
N ASN A 57 -10.06 0.30 -9.23
CA ASN A 57 -11.38 0.83 -8.89
C ASN A 57 -12.52 0.05 -9.55
N SER A 58 -12.25 -0.68 -10.61
CA SER A 58 -13.24 -1.52 -11.29
C SER A 58 -13.26 -2.95 -10.77
N LEU A 59 -12.55 -3.22 -9.67
CA LEU A 59 -12.44 -4.53 -9.03
C LEU A 59 -11.81 -5.58 -9.95
N VAL A 60 -10.86 -5.15 -10.78
CA VAL A 60 -10.08 -6.03 -11.66
C VAL A 60 -8.68 -6.16 -11.10
N VAL A 61 -8.18 -7.39 -11.04
CA VAL A 61 -6.80 -7.65 -10.61
C VAL A 61 -5.83 -7.15 -11.68
N ARG A 62 -4.96 -6.22 -11.31
CA ARG A 62 -4.01 -5.61 -12.23
C ARG A 62 -2.56 -6.03 -11.96
N ALA A 63 -2.27 -6.51 -10.77
CA ALA A 63 -0.92 -6.90 -10.37
C ALA A 63 -1.00 -7.85 -9.19
N THR A 64 0.11 -8.55 -8.92
CA THR A 64 0.29 -9.32 -7.69
C THR A 64 1.56 -8.84 -7.04
N ILE A 65 1.49 -8.51 -5.76
CA ILE A 65 2.63 -8.02 -4.98
C ILE A 65 2.88 -8.92 -3.79
N ARG A 66 4.07 -8.83 -3.23
CA ARG A 66 4.42 -9.48 -1.97
C ARG A 66 4.89 -8.41 -1.00
N ILE A 67 4.40 -8.44 0.24
CA ILE A 67 4.92 -7.56 1.27
C ILE A 67 6.23 -8.17 1.76
N VAL A 68 7.34 -7.48 1.50
CA VAL A 68 8.68 -7.97 1.84
C VAL A 68 9.21 -7.37 3.14
N GLY A 69 8.57 -6.32 3.64
CA GLY A 69 8.96 -5.68 4.90
C GLY A 69 7.91 -4.72 5.38
N MET A 70 7.93 -4.46 6.68
CA MET A 70 7.00 -3.53 7.32
C MET A 70 7.75 -2.82 8.43
N GLU A 71 7.54 -1.53 8.59
CA GLU A 71 8.29 -0.73 9.53
C GLU A 71 7.38 0.32 10.17
N LEU A 72 7.56 0.51 11.46
CA LEU A 72 6.89 1.58 12.19
C LEU A 72 7.72 2.85 12.07
N CYS A 73 7.09 3.96 11.71
CA CYS A 73 7.77 5.25 11.68
C CYS A 73 6.86 6.32 12.26
N ARG A 74 7.46 7.44 12.65
CA ARG A 74 6.73 8.61 13.14
C ARG A 74 6.45 9.56 12.00
N TRP A 75 5.36 10.31 12.11
CA TRP A 75 4.99 11.32 11.11
C TRP A 75 6.10 12.35 10.88
N GLU A 76 6.85 12.70 11.93
CA GLU A 76 7.94 13.68 11.84
C GLU A 76 9.21 13.13 11.21
N GLU A 77 9.31 11.80 11.10
CA GLU A 77 10.53 11.11 10.66
C GLU A 77 10.23 10.10 9.56
N ILE A 78 9.64 10.57 8.46
CA ILE A 78 9.31 9.70 7.33
C ILE A 78 10.60 9.23 6.65
N PRO A 79 10.88 7.92 6.63
CA PRO A 79 12.12 7.43 6.00
C PRO A 79 12.10 7.58 4.48
N GLU A 80 13.28 7.78 3.91
CA GLU A 80 13.44 8.00 2.47
C GLU A 80 12.84 6.88 1.63
N ARG A 81 13.03 5.62 2.04
CA ARG A 81 12.47 4.49 1.30
C ARG A 81 10.94 4.51 1.25
N LEU A 82 10.28 5.14 2.24
CA LEU A 82 8.84 5.27 2.22
C LEU A 82 8.40 6.35 1.23
N TRP A 83 8.91 7.58 1.36
CA TRP A 83 8.46 8.64 0.46
C TRP A 83 8.91 8.40 -0.98
N ARG A 84 10.10 7.81 -1.20
CA ARG A 84 10.51 7.43 -2.56
C ARG A 84 9.65 6.29 -3.09
N GLY A 85 9.34 5.30 -2.27
CA GLY A 85 8.49 4.19 -2.66
C GLY A 85 7.05 4.59 -2.93
N GLU A 86 6.61 5.72 -2.40
CA GLU A 86 5.32 6.33 -2.71
C GLU A 86 5.40 7.33 -3.86
N THR A 87 6.52 7.37 -4.57
CA THR A 87 6.80 8.26 -5.72
C THR A 87 6.88 9.75 -5.37
N ASN A 88 7.16 10.06 -4.11
CA ASN A 88 7.38 11.44 -3.67
C ASN A 88 8.84 11.84 -3.87
N THR A 89 9.10 13.14 -3.87
CA THR A 89 10.45 13.70 -4.00
C THR A 89 11.05 14.14 -2.67
N SER A 90 10.25 14.14 -1.61
CA SER A 90 10.69 14.53 -0.26
C SER A 90 9.69 14.05 0.78
N ALA A 91 10.12 14.04 2.04
CA ALA A 91 9.23 13.74 3.17
C ALA A 91 8.12 14.78 3.29
N ASP A 92 8.41 16.05 2.98
CA ASP A 92 7.41 17.12 3.06
C ASP A 92 6.31 16.92 2.01
N GLU A 93 6.67 16.52 0.79
CA GLU A 93 5.68 16.20 -0.23
C GLU A 93 4.82 15.01 0.19
N PHE A 94 5.45 13.97 0.75
CA PHE A 94 4.72 12.82 1.28
C PHE A 94 3.69 13.25 2.33
N ARG A 95 4.09 14.08 3.30
CA ARG A 95 3.20 14.56 4.35
C ARG A 95 2.05 15.38 3.77
N HIS A 96 2.35 16.23 2.81
CA HIS A 96 1.32 17.05 2.16
C HIS A 96 0.27 16.17 1.47
N ASP A 97 0.71 15.14 0.74
CA ASP A 97 -0.19 14.26 0.00
C ASP A 97 -1.04 13.36 0.92
N HIS A 98 -0.59 13.14 2.16
CA HIS A 98 -1.26 12.24 3.09
C HIS A 98 -1.95 12.95 4.26
N LEU A 99 -2.01 14.29 4.25
CA LEU A 99 -2.60 15.05 5.36
C LEU A 99 -4.04 14.62 5.66
N ASP A 100 -4.88 14.55 4.63
CA ASP A 100 -6.29 14.21 4.83
C ASP A 100 -6.47 12.81 5.41
N TYR A 101 -5.59 11.90 5.05
CA TYR A 101 -5.64 10.51 5.53
C TYR A 101 -5.32 10.42 7.02
N PHE A 102 -4.34 11.22 7.50
CA PHE A 102 -3.84 11.11 8.87
C PHE A 102 -4.42 12.11 9.85
N GLU A 103 -5.10 13.15 9.40
CA GLU A 103 -5.67 14.17 10.28
C GLU A 103 -7.10 13.87 10.75
N ASN A 104 -7.71 12.83 10.26
CA ASN A 104 -9.09 12.49 10.64
C ASN A 104 -9.13 11.57 11.84
#